data_ed81666a117ff1220b3187498f34bd7f
#
_entry.id   ed81666a117ff1220b3187498f34bd7f
#
_cell.length_a   1.000
_cell.length_b   1.000
_cell.length_c   1.000
_cell.angle_alpha   90.00
_cell.angle_beta   90.00
_cell.angle_gamma   90.00
#
_symmetry.space_group_name_H-M   'P 1'
#
loop_
_entity.id
_entity.type
_entity.pdbx_description
1 polymer ?
#
loop_
_entity_poly.entity_id
_entity_poly.type
_entity_poly.pdbx_seq_one_letter_code
_entity_poly.pdbx_strand_id
1 'polypeptide(L)'
;MVTRRVDADQSVTNFGPTVIGRAISVDTAHTLSDMLANALQSESSGALVPGYRIAGKTGTAQIPGPGGYEENTTIASFIGYGPVDDPRFIVLIKLDRPTSSPWGSETAAPAFSQFVKRLVVLLEIPPDTIRQAAQAGG
;
A
#
# COMPACT_ATOMS: atom_id res chain seq x y z
N MET A 1 -14.37 3.20 7.29
CA MET A 1 -15.37 4.02 6.56
C MET A 1 -16.69 3.27 6.61
N VAL A 2 -17.79 3.90 7.03
CA VAL A 2 -19.13 3.29 7.04
C VAL A 2 -19.79 3.58 5.70
N THR A 3 -20.14 2.54 4.94
CA THR A 3 -20.81 2.69 3.65
C THR A 3 -22.33 2.49 3.75
N ARG A 4 -22.77 1.84 4.85
CA ARG A 4 -24.18 1.54 5.09
C ARG A 4 -24.45 1.47 6.59
N ARG A 5 -25.55 2.06 7.02
CA ARG A 5 -26.11 1.91 8.38
C ARG A 5 -27.51 1.30 8.28
N VAL A 6 -27.77 0.33 9.14
CA VAL A 6 -29.12 -0.26 9.32
C VAL A 6 -29.54 0.04 10.75
N ASP A 7 -30.60 0.79 10.90
CA ASP A 7 -31.15 1.15 12.21
C ASP A 7 -32.07 0.05 12.77
N ALA A 8 -32.46 0.13 14.04
CA ALA A 8 -33.26 -0.90 14.69
C ALA A 8 -34.65 -1.10 14.06
N ASP A 9 -35.18 -0.09 13.39
CA ASP A 9 -36.43 -0.12 12.62
C ASP A 9 -36.26 -0.66 11.19
N GLN A 10 -35.07 -1.22 10.88
CA GLN A 10 -34.66 -1.72 9.57
C GLN A 10 -34.52 -0.63 8.47
N SER A 11 -34.57 0.63 8.82
CA SER A 11 -34.26 1.69 7.88
C SER A 11 -32.79 1.63 7.45
N VAL A 12 -32.54 1.85 6.16
CA VAL A 12 -31.19 1.74 5.57
C VAL A 12 -30.73 3.10 5.11
N THR A 13 -29.62 3.57 5.69
CA THR A 13 -28.91 4.77 5.23
C THR A 13 -27.64 4.37 4.51
N ASN A 14 -27.50 4.72 3.23
CA ASN A 14 -26.28 4.52 2.47
C ASN A 14 -25.45 5.80 2.46
N PHE A 15 -24.13 5.66 2.71
CA PHE A 15 -23.17 6.75 2.69
C PHE A 15 -22.26 6.60 1.47
N GLY A 16 -22.33 7.56 0.56
CA GLY A 16 -21.37 7.67 -0.54
C GLY A 16 -20.11 8.42 -0.12
N PRO A 17 -19.05 8.35 -0.94
CA PRO A 17 -17.86 9.16 -0.72
C PRO A 17 -18.19 10.65 -0.90
N THR A 18 -17.74 11.49 0.03
CA THR A 18 -17.85 12.95 -0.05
C THR A 18 -16.45 13.53 -0.22
N VAL A 19 -16.25 14.31 -1.28
CA VAL A 19 -15.01 15.04 -1.48
C VAL A 19 -14.99 16.25 -0.55
N ILE A 20 -14.09 16.25 0.43
CA ILE A 20 -13.94 17.34 1.40
C ILE A 20 -12.85 18.35 0.99
N GLY A 21 -11.99 17.99 0.02
CA GLY A 21 -10.95 18.87 -0.50
C GLY A 21 -9.82 18.10 -1.17
N ARG A 22 -8.92 18.86 -1.77
CA ARG A 22 -7.65 18.36 -2.33
C ARG A 22 -6.52 18.72 -1.38
N ALA A 23 -5.84 17.73 -0.81
CA ALA A 23 -4.76 17.94 0.16
C ALA A 23 -3.45 18.45 -0.49
N ILE A 24 -3.12 17.96 -1.69
CA ILE A 24 -1.91 18.32 -2.44
C ILE A 24 -2.22 18.48 -3.92
N SER A 25 -1.35 19.18 -4.67
CA SER A 25 -1.47 19.30 -6.12
C SER A 25 -1.21 17.96 -6.82
N VAL A 26 -1.63 17.85 -8.08
CA VAL A 26 -1.34 16.66 -8.90
C VAL A 26 0.17 16.48 -9.07
N ASP A 27 0.90 17.57 -9.38
CA ASP A 27 2.35 17.53 -9.58
C ASP A 27 3.09 17.09 -8.31
N THR A 28 2.65 17.57 -7.14
CA THR A 28 3.20 17.12 -5.86
C THR A 28 2.94 15.63 -5.64
N ALA A 29 1.74 15.13 -5.97
CA ALA A 29 1.42 13.72 -5.85
C ALA A 29 2.30 12.85 -6.76
N HIS A 30 2.51 13.25 -8.01
CA HIS A 30 3.42 12.56 -8.94
C HIS A 30 4.86 12.57 -8.42
N THR A 31 5.37 13.72 -8.01
CA THR A 31 6.73 13.84 -7.45
C THR A 31 6.93 12.90 -6.25
N LEU A 32 5.99 12.88 -5.30
CA LEU A 32 6.06 11.99 -4.15
C LEU A 32 6.01 10.52 -4.55
N SER A 33 5.16 10.15 -5.52
CA SER A 33 5.06 8.79 -6.02
C SER A 33 6.37 8.33 -6.65
N ASP A 34 7.01 9.19 -7.43
CA ASP A 34 8.32 8.91 -8.03
C ASP A 34 9.42 8.75 -6.98
N MET A 35 9.46 9.63 -5.99
CA MET A 35 10.43 9.53 -4.90
C MET A 35 10.27 8.23 -4.11
N LEU A 36 9.05 7.85 -3.75
CA LEU A 36 8.76 6.61 -3.02
C LEU A 36 9.12 5.36 -3.86
N ALA A 37 8.80 5.36 -5.15
CA ALA A 37 9.14 4.26 -6.03
C ALA A 37 10.66 4.11 -6.22
N ASN A 38 11.37 5.22 -6.40
CA ASN A 38 12.82 5.23 -6.54
C ASN A 38 13.52 4.74 -5.26
N ALA A 39 13.03 5.16 -4.08
CA ALA A 39 13.54 4.67 -2.80
C ALA A 39 13.41 3.14 -2.67
N LEU A 40 12.25 2.58 -3.04
CA LEU A 40 12.07 1.12 -3.01
C LEU A 40 13.03 0.37 -3.94
N GLN A 41 13.31 0.93 -5.12
CA GLN A 41 14.24 0.32 -6.09
C GLN A 41 15.68 0.39 -5.60
N SER A 42 16.11 1.53 -5.03
CA SER A 42 17.49 1.74 -4.57
C SER A 42 17.81 0.88 -3.34
N GLU A 43 16.85 0.64 -2.47
CA GLU A 43 17.02 -0.16 -1.26
C GLU A 43 16.95 -1.68 -1.51
N SER A 44 16.81 -2.12 -2.76
CA SER A 44 16.58 -3.53 -3.12
C SER A 44 15.47 -4.15 -2.28
N SER A 45 14.42 -3.40 -2.06
CA SER A 45 13.34 -3.72 -1.14
C SER A 45 12.65 -5.04 -1.48
N GLY A 46 12.37 -5.85 -0.46
CA GLY A 46 11.55 -7.05 -0.58
C GLY A 46 10.11 -6.79 -1.10
N ALA A 47 9.69 -5.51 -1.20
CA ALA A 47 8.40 -5.11 -1.73
C ALA A 47 8.33 -5.06 -3.27
N LEU A 48 9.44 -5.23 -3.99
CA LEU A 48 9.46 -5.12 -5.45
C LEU A 48 8.56 -6.16 -6.12
N VAL A 49 7.81 -5.71 -7.13
CA VAL A 49 6.94 -6.55 -7.96
C VAL A 49 7.46 -6.49 -9.40
N PRO A 50 8.02 -7.59 -9.94
CA PRO A 50 8.57 -7.60 -11.30
C PRO A 50 7.55 -7.13 -12.34
N GLY A 51 7.96 -6.21 -13.21
CA GLY A 51 7.13 -5.66 -14.26
C GLY A 51 6.20 -4.50 -13.84
N TYR A 52 6.23 -4.11 -12.56
CA TYR A 52 5.40 -3.03 -12.03
C TYR A 52 6.22 -2.07 -11.18
N ARG A 53 6.10 -0.79 -11.47
CA ARG A 53 6.67 0.27 -10.65
C ARG A 53 5.70 0.60 -9.51
N ILE A 54 6.12 0.29 -8.30
CA ILE A 54 5.32 0.42 -7.07
C ILE A 54 5.90 1.57 -6.23
N ALA A 55 5.03 2.35 -5.63
CA ALA A 55 5.38 3.31 -4.58
C ALA A 55 4.92 2.78 -3.23
N GLY A 56 5.71 2.98 -2.19
CA GLY A 56 5.35 2.50 -0.86
C GLY A 56 6.35 2.84 0.24
N LYS A 57 5.99 2.48 1.47
CA LYS A 57 6.80 2.75 2.67
C LYS A 57 6.63 1.65 3.71
N THR A 58 7.74 1.27 4.30
CA THR A 58 7.79 0.42 5.50
C THR A 58 7.36 1.20 6.73
N GLY A 59 6.82 0.50 7.71
CA GLY A 59 6.59 0.99 9.07
C GLY A 59 7.00 -0.07 10.09
N THR A 60 7.57 0.38 11.20
CA THR A 60 7.89 -0.46 12.34
C THR A 60 7.57 0.34 13.59
N ALA A 61 6.54 -0.05 14.30
CA ALA A 61 6.08 0.62 15.51
C ALA A 61 6.33 -0.27 16.74
N GLN A 62 6.90 0.30 17.79
CA GLN A 62 7.02 -0.38 19.07
C GLN A 62 5.62 -0.55 19.71
N ILE A 63 5.45 -1.60 20.47
CA ILE A 63 4.19 -1.92 21.14
C ILE A 63 4.26 -1.42 22.59
N PRO A 64 3.33 -0.55 23.02
CA PRO A 64 3.27 -0.11 24.41
C PRO A 64 2.98 -1.27 25.36
N GLY A 65 3.69 -1.31 26.49
CA GLY A 65 3.49 -2.29 27.55
C GLY A 65 3.62 -1.66 28.95
N PRO A 66 3.40 -2.41 30.01
CA PRO A 66 3.56 -1.92 31.37
C PRO A 66 4.99 -1.43 31.63
N GLY A 67 5.15 -0.13 31.91
CA GLY A 67 6.47 0.47 32.20
C GLY A 67 7.25 0.94 30.97
N GLY A 68 6.67 0.94 29.76
CA GLY A 68 7.33 1.43 28.53
C GLY A 68 6.85 0.70 27.27
N TYR A 69 7.82 0.16 26.52
CA TYR A 69 7.54 -0.63 25.33
C TYR A 69 7.93 -2.09 25.55
N GLU A 70 7.21 -3.00 24.89
CA GLU A 70 7.55 -4.42 24.88
C GLU A 70 8.92 -4.62 24.22
N GLU A 71 9.79 -5.45 24.80
CA GLU A 71 11.10 -5.73 24.26
C GLU A 71 11.02 -6.62 23.01
N ASN A 72 11.77 -6.25 21.99
CA ASN A 72 11.93 -7.01 20.73
C ASN A 72 10.61 -7.35 20.00
N THR A 73 9.53 -6.65 20.31
CA THR A 73 8.24 -6.83 19.65
C THR A 73 7.81 -5.54 18.94
N THR A 74 7.19 -5.70 17.78
CA THR A 74 6.77 -4.57 16.95
C THR A 74 5.46 -4.88 16.24
N ILE A 75 4.83 -3.82 15.76
CA ILE A 75 3.89 -3.89 14.65
C ILE A 75 4.67 -3.55 13.40
N ALA A 76 4.99 -4.57 12.60
CA ALA A 76 5.67 -4.42 11.33
C ALA A 76 4.64 -4.17 10.22
N SER A 77 4.86 -3.18 9.37
CA SER A 77 3.93 -2.87 8.31
C SER A 77 4.62 -2.44 7.01
N PHE A 78 3.89 -2.58 5.92
CA PHE A 78 4.23 -2.01 4.63
C PHE A 78 2.94 -1.53 3.97
N ILE A 79 2.91 -0.28 3.52
CA ILE A 79 1.85 0.26 2.68
C ILE A 79 2.43 0.57 1.31
N GLY A 80 1.74 0.13 0.26
CA GLY A 80 2.16 0.40 -1.11
C GLY A 80 0.98 0.50 -2.06
N TYR A 81 1.19 1.18 -3.16
CA TYR A 81 0.21 1.35 -4.22
C TYR A 81 0.88 1.31 -5.59
N GLY A 82 0.09 1.03 -6.60
CA GLY A 82 0.58 0.97 -7.97
C GLY A 82 -0.48 0.58 -8.99
N PRO A 83 -0.04 0.53 -10.24
CA PRO A 83 1.23 1.06 -10.78
C PRO A 83 1.37 2.57 -10.56
N VAL A 84 2.60 3.12 -10.52
CA VAL A 84 2.84 4.55 -10.18
C VAL A 84 2.24 5.51 -11.22
N ASP A 85 2.25 5.11 -12.49
CA ASP A 85 1.73 5.88 -13.63
C ASP A 85 0.19 5.85 -13.73
N ASP A 86 -0.45 4.77 -13.25
CA ASP A 86 -1.91 4.59 -13.23
C ASP A 86 -2.31 3.80 -11.97
N PRO A 87 -2.40 4.42 -10.78
CA PRO A 87 -2.66 3.72 -9.53
C PRO A 87 -4.03 3.03 -9.51
N ARG A 88 -4.03 1.71 -9.45
CA ARG A 88 -5.21 0.85 -9.49
C ARG A 88 -5.51 0.16 -8.15
N PHE A 89 -4.53 0.12 -7.24
CA PHE A 89 -4.69 -0.47 -5.92
C PHE A 89 -3.83 0.25 -4.88
N ILE A 90 -4.25 0.15 -3.63
CA ILE A 90 -3.45 0.42 -2.44
C ILE A 90 -3.60 -0.78 -1.50
N VAL A 91 -2.48 -1.27 -0.98
CA VAL A 91 -2.43 -2.43 -0.08
C VAL A 91 -1.62 -2.08 1.16
N LEU A 92 -2.17 -2.39 2.32
CA LEU A 92 -1.50 -2.35 3.61
C LEU A 92 -1.32 -3.77 4.14
N ILE A 93 -0.09 -4.19 4.37
CA ILE A 93 0.24 -5.38 5.15
C ILE A 93 0.62 -4.92 6.55
N LYS A 94 -0.06 -5.44 7.55
CA LYS A 94 0.22 -5.20 8.96
C LYS A 94 0.38 -6.54 9.68
N LEU A 95 1.53 -6.73 10.31
CA LEU A 95 1.86 -7.92 11.10
C LEU A 95 2.04 -7.50 12.56
N ASP A 96 1.29 -8.09 13.44
CA ASP A 96 1.40 -7.84 14.88
C ASP A 96 2.33 -8.90 15.49
N ARG A 97 3.38 -8.45 16.14
CA ARG A 97 4.41 -9.31 16.77
C ARG A 97 4.94 -10.41 15.85
N PRO A 98 5.45 -10.08 14.66
CA PRO A 98 6.02 -11.10 13.77
C PRO A 98 7.21 -11.79 14.44
N THR A 99 7.26 -13.12 14.33
CA THR A 99 8.27 -13.93 15.03
C THR A 99 9.57 -14.08 14.25
N SER A 100 9.55 -13.88 12.93
CA SER A 100 10.74 -14.04 12.08
C SER A 100 11.68 -12.83 12.10
N SER A 101 11.14 -11.61 12.20
CA SER A 101 11.88 -10.36 12.33
C SER A 101 10.95 -9.26 12.79
N PRO A 102 11.39 -8.30 13.60
CA PRO A 102 10.59 -7.14 14.01
C PRO A 102 10.44 -6.07 12.92
N TRP A 103 11.21 -6.16 11.83
CA TRP A 103 11.30 -5.11 10.82
C TRP A 103 10.29 -5.28 9.69
N GLY A 104 9.58 -4.20 9.36
CA GLY A 104 8.62 -4.18 8.26
C GLY A 104 9.26 -4.45 6.89
N SER A 105 10.54 -4.07 6.70
CA SER A 105 11.30 -4.36 5.48
C SER A 105 11.56 -5.85 5.26
N GLU A 106 11.69 -6.63 6.34
CA GLU A 106 12.04 -8.05 6.30
C GLU A 106 10.83 -8.97 6.38
N THR A 107 9.67 -8.45 6.81
CA THR A 107 8.45 -9.24 7.01
C THR A 107 7.29 -8.75 6.16
N ALA A 108 6.81 -7.53 6.40
CA ALA A 108 5.64 -6.99 5.72
C ALA A 108 5.90 -6.66 4.23
N ALA A 109 7.11 -6.20 3.88
CA ALA A 109 7.46 -5.86 2.50
C ALA A 109 7.50 -7.10 1.57
N PRO A 110 8.14 -8.22 1.92
CA PRO A 110 8.05 -9.45 1.13
C PRO A 110 6.63 -10.01 1.03
N ALA A 111 5.85 -9.94 2.11
CA ALA A 111 4.46 -10.36 2.10
C ALA A 111 3.61 -9.51 1.15
N PHE A 112 3.84 -8.19 1.12
CA PHE A 112 3.23 -7.28 0.16
C PHE A 112 3.54 -7.69 -1.28
N SER A 113 4.83 -7.91 -1.60
CA SER A 113 5.24 -8.34 -2.95
C SER A 113 4.53 -9.61 -3.39
N GLN A 114 4.47 -10.63 -2.53
CA GLN A 114 3.79 -11.88 -2.86
C GLN A 114 2.28 -11.70 -3.06
N PHE A 115 1.65 -10.86 -2.23
CA PHE A 115 0.23 -10.55 -2.35
C PHE A 115 -0.06 -9.81 -3.67
N VAL A 116 0.70 -8.75 -3.96
CA VAL A 116 0.49 -7.92 -5.15
C VAL A 116 0.73 -8.68 -6.44
N LYS A 117 1.70 -9.61 -6.50
CA LYS A 117 1.91 -10.50 -7.66
C LYS A 117 0.64 -11.27 -8.05
N ARG A 118 -0.18 -11.66 -7.07
CA ARG A 118 -1.47 -12.32 -7.31
C ARG A 118 -2.57 -11.31 -7.63
N LEU A 119 -2.55 -10.17 -6.94
CA LEU A 119 -3.54 -9.12 -7.10
C LEU A 119 -3.55 -8.54 -8.51
N VAL A 120 -2.37 -8.27 -9.11
CA VAL A 120 -2.28 -7.72 -10.47
C VAL A 120 -2.85 -8.67 -11.52
N VAL A 121 -2.71 -9.98 -11.31
CA VAL A 121 -3.34 -11.00 -12.18
C VAL A 121 -4.85 -11.00 -11.99
N LEU A 122 -5.33 -10.98 -10.75
CA LEU A 122 -6.77 -10.97 -10.45
C LEU A 122 -7.48 -9.72 -10.97
N LEU A 123 -6.82 -8.57 -10.93
CA LEU A 123 -7.33 -7.29 -11.42
C LEU A 123 -7.04 -7.06 -12.91
N GLU A 124 -6.40 -8.03 -13.58
CA GLU A 124 -6.03 -7.97 -15.00
C GLU A 124 -5.22 -6.70 -15.35
N ILE A 125 -4.32 -6.29 -14.45
CA ILE A 125 -3.45 -5.13 -14.65
C ILE A 125 -2.24 -5.55 -15.50
N PRO A 126 -2.07 -5.04 -16.74
CA PRO A 126 -0.92 -5.39 -17.55
C PRO A 126 0.38 -4.81 -16.96
N PRO A 127 1.55 -5.45 -17.17
CA PRO A 127 2.85 -4.87 -16.83
C PRO A 127 3.09 -3.49 -17.42
N ASP A 128 3.95 -2.69 -16.78
CA ASP A 128 4.25 -1.31 -17.15
C ASP A 128 4.67 -1.17 -18.62
N THR A 129 5.50 -2.09 -19.12
CA THR A 129 5.95 -2.09 -20.51
C THR A 129 4.82 -2.20 -21.53
N ILE A 130 3.79 -2.99 -21.21
CA ILE A 130 2.61 -3.16 -22.08
C ILE A 130 1.73 -1.91 -22.02
N ARG A 131 1.49 -1.36 -20.81
CA ARG A 131 0.65 -0.17 -20.64
C ARG A 131 1.27 1.06 -21.30
N GLN A 132 2.60 1.26 -21.13
CA GLN A 132 3.33 2.37 -21.75
C GLN A 132 3.34 2.27 -23.28
N ALA A 133 3.52 1.07 -23.84
CA ALA A 133 3.44 0.85 -25.27
C ALA A 133 2.05 1.19 -25.84
N ALA A 134 0.98 0.84 -25.13
CA ALA A 134 -0.38 1.16 -25.53
C ALA A 134 -0.67 2.67 -25.52
N GLN A 135 -0.07 3.42 -24.57
CA GLN A 135 -0.21 4.87 -24.48
C GLN A 135 0.61 5.62 -25.55
N ALA A 136 1.75 5.06 -25.97
CA ALA A 136 2.61 5.67 -27.00
C ALA A 136 2.12 5.44 -28.44
N GLY A 137 1.22 4.49 -28.67
CA GLY A 137 0.69 4.11 -29.98
C GLY A 137 -0.69 4.67 -30.32
N GLY A 138 -1.28 5.48 -29.46
CA GLY A 138 -2.58 6.15 -29.65
C GLY A 138 -2.40 7.65 -29.80
#